data_97d5791e0b85134b3aa828ce15a4c1d4
#
_entry.id   97d5791e0b85134b3aa828ce15a4c1d4
#
_cell.length_a   1.000
_cell.length_b   1.000
_cell.length_c   1.000
_cell.angle_alpha   90.00
_cell.angle_beta   90.00
_cell.angle_gamma   90.00
#
_symmetry.space_group_name_H-M   'P 1'
#
loop_
_entity.id
_entity.type
_entity.pdbx_description
1 polymer ?
#
loop_
_entity_poly.entity_id
_entity_poly.type
_entity_poly.pdbx_seq_one_letter_code
_entity_poly.pdbx_strand_id
1 'polypeptide(L)'
;MAQQVFPTKSNLMATKRSLALATQGYDLMDRKRNILIRELMGMMDTAKELQGQIDAVFTEAYTALQAANIRLGICDRIAEAVDVDDSLTLRYRSVMGVELPRIPGQSPPPRPEYGMGDTCSELDECYLKFYRVKELTRRLAEVETSIYRLADAIKKTQKRANALQNIVIPGLDGKIGR
;
A
#
# COMPACT_ATOMS: atom_id res chain seq x y z
N MET A 1 -37.71 -3.87 -13.72
CA MET A 1 -38.60 -3.60 -14.87
C MET A 1 -37.84 -3.99 -16.14
N ALA A 2 -38.28 -5.01 -16.86
CA ALA A 2 -37.70 -5.38 -18.14
C ALA A 2 -38.04 -4.31 -19.16
N GLN A 3 -37.07 -3.56 -19.65
CA GLN A 3 -37.25 -2.63 -20.77
C GLN A 3 -37.75 -3.43 -21.98
N GLN A 4 -38.96 -3.15 -22.43
CA GLN A 4 -39.50 -3.70 -23.70
C GLN A 4 -38.58 -3.22 -24.83
N VAL A 5 -37.84 -4.14 -25.42
CA VAL A 5 -36.97 -3.84 -26.55
C VAL A 5 -37.81 -4.04 -27.82
N PHE A 6 -38.11 -2.93 -28.49
CA PHE A 6 -38.79 -3.03 -29.80
C PHE A 6 -37.78 -3.60 -30.82
N PRO A 7 -38.17 -4.65 -31.59
CA PRO A 7 -37.34 -5.29 -32.61
C PRO A 7 -37.21 -4.40 -33.84
N THR A 8 -36.25 -3.45 -33.79
CA THR A 8 -35.92 -2.59 -34.92
C THR A 8 -34.46 -2.79 -35.34
N LYS A 9 -34.17 -2.61 -36.63
CA LYS A 9 -32.79 -2.71 -37.17
C LYS A 9 -31.81 -1.77 -36.42
N SER A 10 -32.27 -0.58 -36.03
CA SER A 10 -31.48 0.38 -35.27
C SER A 10 -31.13 -0.13 -33.89
N ASN A 11 -32.10 -0.69 -33.16
CA ASN A 11 -31.87 -1.26 -31.82
C ASN A 11 -30.97 -2.48 -31.87
N LEU A 12 -31.08 -3.32 -32.89
CA LEU A 12 -30.19 -4.47 -33.09
C LEU A 12 -28.73 -4.01 -33.29
N MET A 13 -28.52 -3.00 -34.14
CA MET A 13 -27.16 -2.45 -34.35
C MET A 13 -26.58 -1.80 -33.08
N ALA A 14 -27.42 -1.07 -32.32
CA ALA A 14 -26.99 -0.49 -31.04
C ALA A 14 -26.64 -1.58 -30.01
N THR A 15 -27.46 -2.63 -29.90
CA THR A 15 -27.20 -3.73 -28.97
C THR A 15 -25.91 -4.51 -29.33
N LYS A 16 -25.68 -4.77 -30.64
CA LYS A 16 -24.42 -5.40 -31.10
C LYS A 16 -23.19 -4.54 -30.78
N ARG A 17 -23.28 -3.23 -30.94
CA ARG A 17 -22.18 -2.31 -30.52
C ARG A 17 -21.96 -2.35 -29.02
N SER A 18 -23.04 -2.33 -28.23
CA SER A 18 -22.96 -2.42 -26.78
C SER A 18 -22.36 -3.73 -26.31
N LEU A 19 -22.70 -4.86 -26.97
CA LEU A 19 -22.10 -6.17 -26.69
C LEU A 19 -20.59 -6.15 -26.97
N ALA A 20 -20.17 -5.65 -28.12
CA ALA A 20 -18.76 -5.53 -28.48
C ALA A 20 -17.98 -4.68 -27.46
N LEU A 21 -18.54 -3.53 -27.05
CA LEU A 21 -17.95 -2.68 -26.02
C LEU A 21 -17.90 -3.36 -24.65
N ALA A 22 -18.92 -4.11 -24.27
CA ALA A 22 -18.94 -4.85 -23.00
C ALA A 22 -17.87 -5.96 -22.97
N THR A 23 -17.68 -6.67 -24.08
CA THR A 23 -16.65 -7.70 -24.22
C THR A 23 -15.25 -7.09 -24.15
N GLN A 24 -15.00 -6.01 -24.89
CA GLN A 24 -13.72 -5.27 -24.77
C GLN A 24 -13.49 -4.72 -23.37
N GLY A 25 -14.54 -4.23 -22.72
CA GLY A 25 -14.48 -3.75 -21.34
C GLY A 25 -14.11 -4.85 -20.35
N TYR A 26 -14.65 -6.04 -20.55
CA TYR A 26 -14.29 -7.23 -19.75
C TYR A 26 -12.80 -7.57 -19.93
N ASP A 27 -12.31 -7.67 -21.16
CA ASP A 27 -10.90 -7.98 -21.46
C ASP A 27 -9.94 -6.95 -20.84
N LEU A 28 -10.31 -5.68 -20.91
CA LEU A 28 -9.52 -4.61 -20.28
C LEU A 28 -9.50 -4.73 -18.76
N MET A 29 -10.64 -5.04 -18.12
CA MET A 29 -10.72 -5.24 -16.67
C MET A 29 -9.92 -6.47 -16.23
N ASP A 30 -9.95 -7.55 -17.01
CA ASP A 30 -9.18 -8.76 -16.72
C ASP A 30 -7.66 -8.49 -16.81
N ARG A 31 -7.21 -7.83 -17.88
CA ARG A 31 -5.81 -7.41 -18.01
C ARG A 31 -5.37 -6.48 -16.88
N LYS A 32 -6.20 -5.48 -16.53
CA LYS A 32 -5.95 -4.59 -15.40
C LYS A 32 -5.77 -5.36 -14.11
N ARG A 33 -6.69 -6.29 -13.81
CA ARG A 33 -6.63 -7.14 -12.63
C ARG A 33 -5.32 -7.92 -12.56
N ASN A 34 -4.91 -8.56 -13.66
CA ASN A 34 -3.70 -9.38 -13.71
C ASN A 34 -2.43 -8.55 -13.49
N ILE A 35 -2.38 -7.32 -13.98
CA ILE A 35 -1.26 -6.41 -13.72
C ILE A 35 -1.21 -5.99 -12.25
N LEU A 36 -2.37 -5.64 -11.68
CA LEU A 36 -2.46 -5.25 -10.26
C LEU A 36 -2.08 -6.41 -9.32
N ILE A 37 -2.47 -7.65 -9.64
CA ILE A 37 -2.09 -8.84 -8.86
C ILE A 37 -0.57 -9.05 -8.90
N ARG A 38 0.05 -8.90 -10.06
CA ARG A 38 1.51 -9.05 -10.19
C ARG A 38 2.26 -7.99 -9.37
N GLU A 39 1.82 -6.74 -9.40
CA GLU A 39 2.39 -5.67 -8.59
C GLU A 39 2.20 -5.95 -7.09
N LEU A 40 1.01 -6.41 -6.69
CA LEU A 40 0.71 -6.79 -5.31
C LEU A 40 1.66 -7.89 -4.80
N MET A 41 1.87 -8.94 -5.60
CA MET A 41 2.76 -10.04 -5.21
C MET A 41 4.19 -9.57 -4.98
N GLY A 42 4.73 -8.73 -5.90
CA GLY A 42 6.07 -8.16 -5.71
C GLY A 42 6.19 -7.32 -4.43
N MET A 43 5.15 -6.56 -4.09
CA MET A 43 5.14 -5.79 -2.84
C MET A 43 5.00 -6.67 -1.60
N MET A 44 4.26 -7.77 -1.66
CA MET A 44 4.15 -8.72 -0.54
C MET A 44 5.49 -9.37 -0.20
N ASP A 45 6.29 -9.73 -1.20
CA ASP A 45 7.62 -10.28 -0.99
C ASP A 45 8.54 -9.25 -0.31
N THR A 46 8.50 -7.99 -0.78
CA THR A 46 9.22 -6.89 -0.16
C THR A 46 8.77 -6.63 1.29
N ALA A 47 7.47 -6.70 1.56
CA ALA A 47 6.94 -6.52 2.92
C ALA A 47 7.43 -7.59 3.89
N LYS A 48 7.46 -8.86 3.46
CA LYS A 48 7.98 -9.98 4.28
C LYS A 48 9.46 -9.81 4.62
N GLU A 49 10.24 -9.39 3.63
CA GLU A 49 11.67 -9.12 3.83
C GLU A 49 11.89 -7.98 4.83
N LEU A 50 11.16 -6.88 4.67
CA LEU A 50 11.22 -5.75 5.59
C LEU A 50 10.76 -6.12 7.01
N GLN A 51 9.70 -6.91 7.16
CA GLN A 51 9.25 -7.38 8.48
C GLN A 51 10.34 -8.19 9.19
N GLY A 52 10.99 -9.12 8.48
CA GLY A 52 12.11 -9.89 9.07
C GLY A 52 13.29 -9.00 9.50
N GLN A 53 13.61 -7.97 8.72
CA GLN A 53 14.66 -7.02 9.09
C GLN A 53 14.25 -6.15 10.30
N ILE A 54 13.00 -5.71 10.36
CA ILE A 54 12.48 -4.88 11.45
C ILE A 54 12.51 -5.66 12.77
N ASP A 55 12.07 -6.91 12.79
CA ASP A 55 12.06 -7.73 14.01
C ASP A 55 13.47 -7.90 14.60
N ALA A 56 14.47 -8.11 13.74
CA ALA A 56 15.87 -8.19 14.18
C ALA A 56 16.37 -6.87 14.76
N VAL A 57 16.15 -5.76 14.05
CA VAL A 57 16.62 -4.42 14.48
C VAL A 57 15.88 -3.93 15.72
N PHE A 58 14.59 -4.24 15.88
CA PHE A 58 13.85 -3.97 17.11
C PHE A 58 14.45 -4.72 18.31
N THR A 59 14.77 -6.00 18.15
CA THR A 59 15.40 -6.77 19.22
C THR A 59 16.73 -6.16 19.65
N GLU A 60 17.56 -5.73 18.69
CA GLU A 60 18.81 -5.04 18.98
C GLU A 60 18.60 -3.68 19.67
N ALA A 61 17.59 -2.90 19.22
CA ALA A 61 17.29 -1.59 19.78
C ALA A 61 16.78 -1.71 21.23
N TYR A 62 15.88 -2.65 21.51
CA TYR A 62 15.41 -2.87 22.87
C TYR A 62 16.48 -3.42 23.80
N THR A 63 17.41 -4.23 23.30
CA THR A 63 18.58 -4.70 24.08
C THR A 63 19.46 -3.50 24.45
N ALA A 64 19.70 -2.57 23.54
CA ALA A 64 20.46 -1.35 23.83
C ALA A 64 19.71 -0.43 24.82
N LEU A 65 18.37 -0.34 24.72
CA LEU A 65 17.55 0.40 25.67
C LEU A 65 17.63 -0.21 27.07
N GLN A 66 17.60 -1.53 27.20
CA GLN A 66 17.79 -2.20 28.48
C GLN A 66 19.15 -1.85 29.11
N ALA A 67 20.22 -1.86 28.32
CA ALA A 67 21.56 -1.49 28.79
C ALA A 67 21.61 -0.02 29.27
N ALA A 68 20.98 0.91 28.51
CA ALA A 68 20.87 2.31 28.91
C ALA A 68 20.07 2.47 30.22
N ASN A 69 18.94 1.78 30.35
CA ASN A 69 18.08 1.84 31.54
C ASN A 69 18.79 1.25 32.79
N ILE A 70 19.66 0.26 32.66
CA ILE A 70 20.44 -0.27 33.77
C ILE A 70 21.41 0.80 34.33
N ARG A 71 21.96 1.62 33.44
CA ARG A 71 22.93 2.66 33.84
C ARG A 71 22.31 3.96 34.32
N LEU A 72 21.27 4.44 33.61
CA LEU A 72 20.67 5.77 33.82
C LEU A 72 19.37 5.73 34.59
N GLY A 73 18.80 4.53 34.79
CA GLY A 73 17.41 4.40 35.21
C GLY A 73 16.44 4.57 34.02
N ILE A 74 15.17 4.79 34.28
CA ILE A 74 14.14 4.94 33.24
C ILE A 74 14.41 6.23 32.44
N CYS A 75 14.66 6.10 31.14
CA CYS A 75 15.07 7.18 30.25
C CYS A 75 13.92 8.08 29.76
N ASP A 76 12.71 8.01 30.34
CA ASP A 76 11.51 8.74 29.88
C ASP A 76 11.77 10.26 29.77
N ARG A 77 12.36 10.86 30.80
CA ARG A 77 12.64 12.29 30.82
C ARG A 77 13.63 12.74 29.76
N ILE A 78 14.54 11.84 29.36
CA ILE A 78 15.51 12.11 28.30
C ILE A 78 14.84 11.98 26.95
N ALA A 79 13.94 10.99 26.80
CA ALA A 79 13.16 10.77 25.58
C ALA A 79 12.20 11.92 25.25
N GLU A 80 11.66 12.61 26.27
CA GLU A 80 10.81 13.80 26.09
C GLU A 80 11.54 14.99 25.43
N ALA A 81 12.88 15.01 25.49
CA ALA A 81 13.68 16.05 24.85
C ALA A 81 13.90 15.81 23.34
N VAL A 82 13.57 14.63 22.83
CA VAL A 82 13.70 14.31 21.41
C VAL A 82 12.45 14.76 20.65
N ASP A 83 12.66 15.67 19.70
CA ASP A 83 11.56 16.21 18.89
C ASP A 83 10.94 15.17 17.96
N VAL A 84 9.63 15.34 17.71
CA VAL A 84 8.91 14.53 16.73
C VAL A 84 9.33 14.93 15.31
N ASP A 85 9.71 13.94 14.50
CA ASP A 85 10.15 14.16 13.12
C ASP A 85 8.96 14.40 12.17
N ASP A 86 8.71 15.66 11.83
CA ASP A 86 7.68 16.10 10.86
C ASP A 86 8.21 16.18 9.41
N SER A 87 9.41 15.68 9.13
CA SER A 87 10.04 15.75 7.80
C SER A 87 9.43 14.83 6.75
N LEU A 88 8.43 14.03 7.13
CA LEU A 88 7.82 13.03 6.27
C LEU A 88 6.99 13.70 5.17
N THR A 89 7.43 13.52 3.92
CA THR A 89 6.71 13.99 2.74
C THR A 89 6.13 12.81 1.95
N LEU A 90 4.89 12.95 1.50
CA LEU A 90 4.22 11.94 0.69
C LEU A 90 4.18 12.35 -0.78
N ARG A 91 4.58 11.44 -1.65
CA ARG A 91 4.34 11.52 -3.08
C ARG A 91 3.50 10.30 -3.52
N TYR A 92 2.97 10.36 -4.72
CA TYR A 92 2.15 9.26 -5.24
C TYR A 92 2.69 8.79 -6.59
N ARG A 93 2.69 7.46 -6.77
CA ARG A 93 2.96 6.79 -8.05
C ARG A 93 1.67 6.13 -8.50
N SER A 94 1.27 6.32 -9.75
CA SER A 94 0.08 5.65 -10.30
C SER A 94 0.45 4.35 -11.00
N VAL A 95 -0.24 3.27 -10.64
CA VAL A 95 -0.15 1.96 -11.31
C VAL A 95 -1.56 1.59 -11.78
N MET A 96 -1.78 1.58 -13.08
CA MET A 96 -3.10 1.29 -13.68
C MET A 96 -4.24 2.13 -13.09
N GLY A 97 -3.97 3.41 -12.76
CA GLY A 97 -4.94 4.32 -12.16
C GLY A 97 -5.18 4.10 -10.66
N VAL A 98 -4.32 3.33 -9.98
CA VAL A 98 -4.27 3.22 -8.51
C VAL A 98 -3.10 4.06 -8.01
N GLU A 99 -3.39 5.04 -7.17
CA GLU A 99 -2.36 5.87 -6.56
C GLU A 99 -1.74 5.16 -5.37
N LEU A 100 -0.44 4.86 -5.49
CA LEU A 100 0.36 4.23 -4.45
C LEU A 100 1.20 5.30 -3.77
N PRO A 101 1.21 5.39 -2.43
CA PRO A 101 2.04 6.32 -1.71
C PRO A 101 3.51 5.95 -1.86
N ARG A 102 4.36 6.96 -1.91
CA ARG A 102 5.80 6.84 -1.88
C ARG A 102 6.36 7.90 -0.95
N ILE A 103 7.28 7.50 -0.10
CA ILE A 103 7.97 8.39 0.81
C ILE A 103 9.39 8.65 0.26
N PRO A 104 9.60 9.77 -0.46
CA PRO A 104 10.91 10.09 -1.01
C PRO A 104 11.87 10.56 0.09
N GLY A 105 13.14 10.33 -0.14
CA GLY A 105 14.21 10.82 0.74
C GLY A 105 14.50 9.89 1.93
N GLN A 106 15.46 10.30 2.71
CA GLN A 106 15.83 9.68 3.98
C GLN A 106 15.48 10.67 5.11
N SER A 107 15.23 10.15 6.30
CA SER A 107 15.12 11.02 7.47
C SER A 107 16.42 11.84 7.64
N PRO A 108 16.34 13.04 8.22
CA PRO A 108 17.53 13.81 8.54
C PRO A 108 18.48 12.95 9.39
N PRO A 109 19.80 13.12 9.24
CA PRO A 109 20.76 12.34 10.00
C PRO A 109 20.51 12.50 11.50
N PRO A 110 20.68 11.41 12.29
CA PRO A 110 20.45 11.48 13.73
C PRO A 110 21.38 12.51 14.35
N ARG A 111 20.82 13.41 15.14
CA ARG A 111 21.54 14.40 15.92
C ARG A 111 21.17 14.22 17.38
N PRO A 112 22.11 14.28 18.32
CA PRO A 112 21.78 14.27 19.74
C PRO A 112 20.97 15.52 20.08
N GLU A 113 19.71 15.33 20.47
CA GLU A 113 18.77 16.41 20.86
C GLU A 113 18.62 16.48 22.38
N TYR A 114 19.29 15.61 23.09
CA TYR A 114 19.31 15.51 24.54
C TYR A 114 20.63 16.03 25.11
N GLY A 115 20.60 16.47 26.39
CA GLY A 115 21.79 17.02 27.07
C GLY A 115 22.84 15.93 27.30
N MET A 116 24.11 16.28 27.02
CA MET A 116 25.24 15.35 27.16
C MET A 116 25.80 15.20 28.59
N GLY A 117 25.29 15.99 29.56
CA GLY A 117 25.84 16.02 30.92
C GLY A 117 25.54 14.81 31.78
N ASP A 118 24.35 14.19 31.60
CA ASP A 118 23.85 13.08 32.39
C ASP A 118 23.51 11.85 31.51
N THR A 119 24.20 11.67 30.38
CA THR A 119 23.97 10.61 29.41
C THR A 119 25.16 9.66 29.31
N CYS A 120 24.95 8.49 28.74
CA CYS A 120 25.97 7.46 28.55
C CYS A 120 26.02 6.97 27.11
N SER A 121 27.14 6.35 26.74
CA SER A 121 27.35 5.78 25.40
C SER A 121 26.28 4.75 24.99
N GLU A 122 25.73 4.04 25.95
CA GLU A 122 24.65 3.05 25.72
C GLU A 122 23.35 3.74 25.30
N LEU A 123 23.08 4.97 25.76
CA LEU A 123 21.95 5.77 25.28
C LEU A 123 22.16 6.22 23.85
N ASP A 124 23.37 6.66 23.50
CA ASP A 124 23.69 7.06 22.12
C ASP A 124 23.55 5.86 21.14
N GLU A 125 24.02 4.69 21.55
CA GLU A 125 23.84 3.45 20.77
C GLU A 125 22.36 3.10 20.61
N CYS A 126 21.57 3.21 21.68
CA CYS A 126 20.12 3.01 21.66
C CYS A 126 19.45 3.97 20.68
N TYR A 127 19.75 5.27 20.74
CA TYR A 127 19.21 6.29 19.85
C TYR A 127 19.50 5.99 18.37
N LEU A 128 20.73 5.61 18.04
CA LEU A 128 21.12 5.23 16.68
C LEU A 128 20.38 3.98 16.17
N LYS A 129 20.18 2.98 17.04
CA LYS A 129 19.42 1.79 16.70
C LYS A 129 17.94 2.10 16.48
N PHE A 130 17.32 2.91 17.31
CA PHE A 130 15.93 3.36 17.10
C PHE A 130 15.76 4.23 15.86
N TYR A 131 16.76 5.04 15.52
CA TYR A 131 16.75 5.75 14.24
C TYR A 131 16.71 4.78 13.05
N ARG A 132 17.45 3.69 13.11
CA ARG A 132 17.43 2.63 12.09
C ARG A 132 16.07 1.93 12.02
N VAL A 133 15.45 1.66 13.16
CA VAL A 133 14.08 1.14 13.25
C VAL A 133 13.09 2.10 12.58
N LYS A 134 13.19 3.41 12.85
CA LYS A 134 12.35 4.45 12.24
C LYS A 134 12.41 4.39 10.71
N GLU A 135 13.61 4.30 10.13
CA GLU A 135 13.79 4.23 8.67
C GLU A 135 13.17 2.97 8.04
N LEU A 136 13.32 1.82 8.69
CA LEU A 136 12.69 0.58 8.21
C LEU A 136 11.17 0.61 8.34
N THR A 137 10.65 1.12 9.46
CA THR A 137 9.20 1.27 9.70
C THR A 137 8.56 2.19 8.66
N ARG A 138 9.24 3.27 8.29
CA ARG A 138 8.82 4.20 7.25
C ARG A 138 8.68 3.51 5.89
N ARG A 139 9.64 2.66 5.50
CA ARG A 139 9.57 1.85 4.28
C ARG A 139 8.45 0.81 4.35
N LEU A 140 8.29 0.16 5.49
CA LEU A 140 7.22 -0.82 5.67
C LEU A 140 5.85 -0.18 5.54
N ALA A 141 5.64 0.99 6.14
CA ALA A 141 4.37 1.72 6.05
C ALA A 141 4.01 2.11 4.60
N GLU A 142 5.00 2.50 3.78
CA GLU A 142 4.82 2.75 2.35
C GLU A 142 4.32 1.50 1.62
N VAL A 143 4.99 0.35 1.86
CA VAL A 143 4.68 -0.91 1.20
C VAL A 143 3.33 -1.46 1.65
N GLU A 144 3.04 -1.48 2.95
CA GLU A 144 1.77 -1.97 3.50
C GLU A 144 0.58 -1.16 3.01
N THR A 145 0.69 0.17 3.01
CA THR A 145 -0.37 1.04 2.48
C THR A 145 -0.60 0.79 0.99
N SER A 146 0.46 0.56 0.23
CA SER A 146 0.39 0.24 -1.20
C SER A 146 -0.29 -1.12 -1.43
N ILE A 147 0.04 -2.13 -0.64
CA ILE A 147 -0.60 -3.46 -0.67
C ILE A 147 -2.11 -3.32 -0.40
N TYR A 148 -2.49 -2.57 0.63
CA TYR A 148 -3.91 -2.36 0.96
C TYR A 148 -4.67 -1.70 -0.19
N ARG A 149 -4.11 -0.63 -0.80
CA ARG A 149 -4.73 0.07 -1.94
C ARG A 149 -4.85 -0.81 -3.18
N LEU A 150 -3.81 -1.62 -3.47
CA LEU A 150 -3.85 -2.58 -4.56
C LEU A 150 -4.91 -3.66 -4.35
N ALA A 151 -5.00 -4.23 -3.15
CA ALA A 151 -5.98 -5.26 -2.80
C ALA A 151 -7.42 -4.73 -2.96
N ASP A 152 -7.70 -3.51 -2.50
CA ASP A 152 -9.02 -2.88 -2.69
C ASP A 152 -9.34 -2.63 -4.18
N ALA A 153 -8.36 -2.16 -4.95
CA ALA A 153 -8.50 -1.94 -6.39
C ALA A 153 -8.72 -3.26 -7.14
N ILE A 154 -8.04 -4.34 -6.79
CA ILE A 154 -8.23 -5.67 -7.35
C ILE A 154 -9.65 -6.17 -7.05
N LYS A 155 -10.12 -6.05 -5.81
CA LYS A 155 -11.47 -6.42 -5.41
C LYS A 155 -12.55 -5.66 -6.20
N LYS A 156 -12.38 -4.34 -6.39
CA LYS A 156 -13.27 -3.50 -7.19
C LYS A 156 -13.25 -3.89 -8.67
N THR A 157 -12.06 -4.14 -9.23
CA THR A 157 -11.89 -4.54 -10.63
C THR A 157 -12.52 -5.92 -10.89
N GLN A 158 -12.33 -6.87 -9.97
CA GLN A 158 -12.94 -8.21 -10.04
C GLN A 158 -14.46 -8.16 -10.03
N LYS A 159 -15.06 -7.34 -9.14
CA LYS A 159 -16.51 -7.15 -9.10
C LYS A 159 -17.06 -6.62 -10.43
N ARG A 160 -16.36 -5.64 -11.04
CA ARG A 160 -16.75 -5.08 -12.34
C ARG A 160 -16.61 -6.09 -13.47
N ALA A 161 -15.51 -6.85 -13.50
CA ALA A 161 -15.29 -7.90 -14.49
C ALA A 161 -16.38 -8.98 -14.38
N ASN A 162 -16.69 -9.45 -13.17
CA ASN A 162 -17.74 -10.44 -12.94
C ASN A 162 -19.13 -9.92 -13.37
N ALA A 163 -19.44 -8.65 -13.11
CA ALA A 163 -20.70 -8.05 -13.53
C ALA A 163 -20.80 -7.97 -15.07
N LEU A 164 -19.73 -7.60 -15.75
CA LEU A 164 -19.69 -7.61 -17.22
C LEU A 164 -19.88 -9.02 -17.77
N GLN A 165 -19.15 -10.00 -17.26
CA GLN A 165 -19.15 -11.38 -17.75
C GLN A 165 -20.47 -12.11 -17.49
N ASN A 166 -21.04 -11.95 -16.29
CA ASN A 166 -22.16 -12.79 -15.83
C ASN A 166 -23.54 -12.12 -15.97
N ILE A 167 -23.60 -10.81 -16.10
CA ILE A 167 -24.85 -10.06 -16.14
C ILE A 167 -24.99 -9.30 -17.45
N VAL A 168 -23.99 -8.45 -17.79
CA VAL A 168 -24.16 -7.50 -18.92
C VAL A 168 -24.04 -8.23 -20.26
N ILE A 169 -22.99 -9.01 -20.46
CA ILE A 169 -22.75 -9.74 -21.72
C ILE A 169 -23.89 -10.74 -22.02
N PRO A 170 -24.30 -11.63 -21.11
CA PRO A 170 -25.41 -12.54 -21.37
C PRO A 170 -26.74 -11.81 -21.56
N GLY A 171 -26.97 -10.71 -20.82
CA GLY A 171 -28.18 -9.90 -20.98
C GLY A 171 -28.29 -9.20 -22.33
N LEU A 172 -27.16 -8.78 -22.92
CA LEU A 172 -27.11 -8.18 -24.25
C LEU A 172 -27.23 -9.25 -25.35
N ASP A 173 -26.57 -10.40 -25.15
CA ASP A 173 -26.62 -11.52 -26.09
C ASP A 173 -28.04 -12.10 -26.21
N GLY A 174 -28.74 -12.29 -25.09
CA GLY A 174 -30.14 -12.69 -25.06
C GLY A 174 -31.14 -11.70 -25.71
N LYS A 175 -30.74 -10.41 -25.83
CA LYS A 175 -31.54 -9.41 -26.58
C LYS A 175 -31.30 -9.47 -28.09
N ILE A 176 -30.18 -10.00 -28.53
CA ILE A 176 -29.82 -10.12 -29.94
C ILE A 176 -30.46 -11.40 -30.53
N GLY A 177 -30.63 -12.46 -29.72
CA GLY A 177 -31.21 -13.71 -30.12
C GLY A 177 -32.74 -13.75 -30.14
N ARG A 178 -33.41 -12.67 -29.75
CA ARG A 178 -34.88 -12.48 -29.86
C ARG A 178 -35.22 -11.59 -31.04
#